data_e63557ffe3165c7fefb3dd298512ff9a
#
_entry.id   e63557ffe3165c7fefb3dd298512ff9a
#
_cell.length_a   1.000
_cell.length_b   1.000
_cell.length_c   1.000
_cell.angle_alpha   90.00
_cell.angle_beta   90.00
_cell.angle_gamma   90.00
#
_symmetry.space_group_name_H-M   'P 1'
#
loop_
_entity.id
_entity.type
_entity.pdbx_description
1 polymer ?
#
loop_
_entity_poly.entity_id
_entity_poly.type
_entity_poly.pdbx_seq_one_letter_code
_entity_poly.pdbx_strand_id
1 'polypeptide(L)'
;MVKKRGVVWDKEARNSLKKAYRWIKKDSPQSTDKVITYFLTAAKRLSDKPEVHPPDKYRQDRDARYRAFEKYSYRISYFISEDTIRVLRFRHVKQGPLEY
;
A
#
# COMPACT_ATOMS: atom_id res chain seq x y z
N MET A 1 13.80 11.64 -20.26
CA MET A 1 12.53 11.93 -19.58
C MET A 1 12.02 10.69 -18.91
N VAL A 2 11.75 10.77 -17.62
CA VAL A 2 11.26 9.63 -16.86
C VAL A 2 9.76 9.47 -17.07
N LYS A 3 9.35 8.31 -17.56
CA LYS A 3 7.95 8.01 -17.77
C LYS A 3 7.28 7.68 -16.42
N LYS A 4 6.21 8.39 -16.11
CA LYS A 4 5.43 8.09 -14.91
C LYS A 4 4.67 6.77 -15.10
N ARG A 5 4.69 5.93 -14.06
CA ARG A 5 3.94 4.68 -14.06
C ARG A 5 2.56 4.93 -13.46
N GLY A 6 1.53 4.34 -14.06
CA GLY A 6 0.20 4.36 -13.47
C GLY A 6 0.16 3.52 -12.21
N VAL A 7 -0.70 3.89 -11.26
CA VAL A 7 -0.89 3.13 -10.01
C VAL A 7 -2.21 2.40 -10.08
N VAL A 8 -2.16 1.08 -9.92
CA VAL A 8 -3.32 0.19 -9.97
C VAL A 8 -3.41 -0.57 -8.66
N TRP A 9 -4.59 -0.58 -8.05
CA TRP A 9 -4.85 -1.36 -6.84
C TRP A 9 -5.42 -2.71 -7.23
N ASP A 10 -4.79 -3.77 -6.76
CA ASP A 10 -5.38 -5.11 -6.92
C ASP A 10 -6.71 -5.15 -6.19
N LYS A 11 -7.63 -5.98 -6.69
CA LYS A 11 -8.96 -6.11 -6.13
C LYS A 11 -8.94 -6.38 -4.63
N GLU A 12 -8.06 -7.27 -4.21
CA GLU A 12 -7.93 -7.64 -2.80
C GLU A 12 -7.49 -6.46 -1.93
N ALA A 13 -6.48 -5.72 -2.41
CA ALA A 13 -6.00 -4.53 -1.69
C ALA A 13 -7.08 -3.46 -1.60
N ARG A 14 -7.80 -3.25 -2.69
CA ARG A 14 -8.88 -2.27 -2.75
C ARG A 14 -10.01 -2.64 -1.80
N ASN A 15 -10.38 -3.92 -1.76
CA ASN A 15 -11.41 -4.40 -0.84
C ASN A 15 -10.96 -4.25 0.62
N SER A 16 -9.69 -4.51 0.90
CA SER A 16 -9.14 -4.34 2.23
C SER A 16 -9.14 -2.89 2.67
N LEU A 17 -8.85 -1.96 1.74
CA LEU A 17 -8.92 -0.53 2.03
C LEU A 17 -10.35 -0.11 2.39
N LYS A 18 -11.35 -0.63 1.67
CA LYS A 18 -12.76 -0.35 1.97
C LYS A 18 -13.17 -0.88 3.34
N LYS A 19 -12.69 -2.06 3.71
CA LYS A 19 -12.94 -2.63 5.04
C LYS A 19 -12.30 -1.77 6.12
N ALA A 20 -11.08 -1.31 5.89
CA ALA A 20 -10.38 -0.43 6.82
C ALA A 20 -11.14 0.89 7.00
N TYR A 21 -11.63 1.45 5.90
CA TYR A 21 -12.43 2.67 5.96
C TYR A 21 -13.63 2.49 6.90
N ARG A 22 -14.40 1.42 6.72
CA ARG A 22 -15.60 1.15 7.55
C ARG A 22 -15.21 0.91 9.01
N TRP A 23 -14.13 0.20 9.24
CA TRP A 23 -13.66 -0.10 10.59
C TRP A 23 -13.23 1.16 11.33
N ILE A 24 -12.41 1.99 10.68
CA ILE A 24 -11.92 3.23 11.28
C ILE A 24 -13.06 4.21 11.53
N LYS A 25 -13.99 4.29 10.59
CA LYS A 25 -15.15 5.18 10.70
C LYS A 25 -16.03 4.82 11.89
N LYS A 26 -16.17 3.52 12.17
CA LYS A 26 -16.94 3.03 13.30
C LYS A 26 -16.25 3.33 14.63
N ASP A 27 -14.93 3.15 14.69
CA ASP A 27 -14.15 3.28 15.92
C ASP A 27 -13.71 4.72 16.18
N SER A 28 -13.29 5.42 15.14
CA SER A 28 -12.78 6.79 15.26
C SER A 28 -13.13 7.62 14.02
N PRO A 29 -14.38 8.08 13.93
CA PRO A 29 -14.83 8.85 12.75
C PRO A 29 -13.95 10.04 12.40
N GLN A 30 -13.40 10.71 13.41
CA GLN A 30 -12.56 11.90 13.19
C GLN A 30 -11.24 11.58 12.47
N SER A 31 -10.75 10.34 12.62
CA SER A 31 -9.48 9.92 12.05
C SER A 31 -9.60 9.31 10.66
N THR A 32 -10.82 8.98 10.25
CA THR A 32 -11.04 8.21 9.01
C THR A 32 -10.47 8.91 7.79
N ASP A 33 -10.85 10.17 7.58
CA ASP A 33 -10.40 10.90 6.39
C ASP A 33 -8.89 11.08 6.38
N LYS A 34 -8.30 11.36 7.53
CA LYS A 34 -6.86 11.54 7.66
C LYS A 34 -6.10 10.27 7.25
N VAL A 35 -6.52 9.12 7.77
CA VAL A 35 -5.84 7.85 7.51
C VAL A 35 -6.01 7.43 6.05
N ILE A 36 -7.23 7.45 5.56
CA ILE A 36 -7.50 7.01 4.18
C ILE A 36 -6.84 7.95 3.17
N THR A 37 -6.92 9.26 3.39
CA THR A 37 -6.29 10.24 2.51
C THR A 37 -4.78 10.04 2.48
N TYR A 38 -4.17 9.73 3.62
CA TYR A 38 -2.74 9.45 3.66
C TYR A 38 -2.38 8.31 2.71
N PHE A 39 -3.10 7.18 2.76
CA PHE A 39 -2.76 6.02 1.94
C PHE A 39 -3.03 6.26 0.46
N LEU A 40 -4.12 6.94 0.13
CA LEU A 40 -4.40 7.27 -1.27
C LEU A 40 -3.34 8.21 -1.84
N THR A 41 -2.93 9.21 -1.06
CA THR A 41 -1.89 10.15 -1.48
C THR A 41 -0.54 9.45 -1.60
N ALA A 42 -0.19 8.61 -0.62
CA ALA A 42 1.07 7.87 -0.64
C ALA A 42 1.15 6.93 -1.85
N ALA A 43 0.04 6.23 -2.16
CA ALA A 43 0.00 5.36 -3.33
C ALA A 43 0.17 6.16 -4.62
N LYS A 44 -0.48 7.31 -4.71
CA LYS A 44 -0.38 8.17 -5.89
C LYS A 44 1.04 8.66 -6.12
N ARG A 45 1.79 8.93 -5.05
CA ARG A 45 3.18 9.38 -5.13
C ARG A 45 4.11 8.32 -5.71
N LEU A 46 3.73 7.05 -5.63
CA LEU A 46 4.54 5.96 -6.18
C LEU A 46 4.71 6.07 -7.69
N SER A 47 3.80 6.76 -8.36
CA SER A 47 3.91 7.03 -9.79
C SER A 47 5.21 7.77 -10.13
N ASP A 48 5.62 8.73 -9.29
CA ASP A 48 6.83 9.51 -9.49
C ASP A 48 8.06 8.88 -8.84
N LYS A 49 7.88 8.29 -7.66
CA LYS A 49 8.97 7.79 -6.83
C LYS A 49 8.67 6.38 -6.33
N PRO A 50 8.66 5.38 -7.22
CA PRO A 50 8.30 4.02 -6.81
C PRO A 50 9.28 3.40 -5.82
N GLU A 51 10.51 3.87 -5.79
CA GLU A 51 11.56 3.32 -4.92
C GLU A 51 11.74 4.09 -3.62
N VAL A 52 10.79 4.96 -3.27
CA VAL A 52 10.86 5.78 -2.05
C VAL A 52 10.79 4.92 -0.77
N HIS A 53 10.17 3.74 -0.85
CA HIS A 53 10.08 2.82 0.28
C HIS A 53 11.02 1.63 0.08
N PRO A 54 11.48 1.00 1.19
CA PRO A 54 12.43 -0.10 1.08
C PRO A 54 11.81 -1.37 0.49
N PRO A 55 12.65 -2.32 0.04
CA PRO A 55 12.16 -3.62 -0.39
C PRO A 55 11.38 -4.32 0.71
N ASP A 56 10.38 -5.13 0.31
CA ASP A 56 9.53 -5.83 1.25
C ASP A 56 10.32 -6.90 2.01
N LYS A 57 10.48 -6.70 3.32
CA LYS A 57 11.26 -7.60 4.19
C LYS A 57 10.63 -8.97 4.38
N TYR A 58 9.35 -9.09 4.09
CA TYR A 58 8.63 -10.36 4.24
C TYR A 58 8.61 -11.19 2.95
N ARG A 59 9.24 -10.69 1.92
CA ARG A 59 9.35 -11.42 0.66
C ARG A 59 10.56 -12.35 0.72
N GLN A 60 10.32 -13.64 0.52
CA GLN A 60 11.39 -14.64 0.63
C GLN A 60 12.42 -14.58 -0.48
N ASP A 61 12.01 -14.22 -1.69
CA ASP A 61 12.92 -14.15 -2.83
C ASP A 61 13.76 -12.87 -2.88
N ARG A 62 13.48 -11.92 -1.98
CA ARG A 62 14.20 -10.64 -1.87
C ARG A 62 14.21 -9.82 -3.15
N ASP A 63 13.18 -9.97 -3.96
CA ASP A 63 13.04 -9.21 -5.19
C ASP A 63 12.75 -7.74 -4.86
N ALA A 64 13.67 -6.85 -5.24
CA ALA A 64 13.59 -5.43 -4.91
C ALA A 64 12.45 -4.69 -5.62
N ARG A 65 11.76 -5.34 -6.56
CA ARG A 65 10.57 -4.76 -7.19
C ARG A 65 9.37 -4.80 -6.25
N TYR A 66 9.40 -5.66 -5.23
CA TYR A 66 8.36 -5.73 -4.19
C TYR A 66 8.79 -4.84 -3.03
N ARG A 67 7.98 -3.83 -2.74
CA ARG A 67 8.27 -2.86 -1.69
C ARG A 67 7.08 -2.68 -0.79
N ALA A 68 7.32 -2.16 0.40
CA ALA A 68 6.27 -1.99 1.39
C ALA A 68 6.58 -0.87 2.36
N PHE A 69 5.53 -0.33 2.97
CA PHE A 69 5.68 0.64 4.05
C PHE A 69 4.51 0.52 5.03
N GLU A 70 4.70 1.08 6.22
CA GLU A 70 3.69 1.03 7.27
C GLU A 70 3.40 2.44 7.79
N LYS A 71 2.14 2.69 8.09
CA LYS A 71 1.70 3.92 8.71
C LYS A 71 0.33 3.69 9.35
N TYR A 72 0.10 4.31 10.52
CA TYR A 72 -1.17 4.20 11.24
C TYR A 72 -1.59 2.76 11.52
N SER A 73 -0.62 1.90 11.78
CA SER A 73 -0.83 0.47 12.05
C SER A 73 -1.33 -0.33 10.84
N TYR A 74 -1.17 0.21 9.64
CA TYR A 74 -1.45 -0.51 8.40
C TYR A 74 -0.19 -0.67 7.58
N ARG A 75 -0.10 -1.79 6.89
CA ARG A 75 0.99 -2.09 5.98
C ARG A 75 0.45 -2.17 4.56
N ILE A 76 1.10 -1.46 3.65
CA ILE A 76 0.78 -1.50 2.24
C ILE A 76 1.98 -2.07 1.49
N SER A 77 1.75 -3.04 0.60
CA SER A 77 2.79 -3.62 -0.23
C SER A 77 2.44 -3.43 -1.70
N TYR A 78 3.47 -3.22 -2.50
CA TYR A 78 3.28 -2.95 -3.91
C TYR A 78 4.40 -3.57 -4.75
N PHE A 79 4.15 -3.71 -6.04
CA PHE A 79 5.09 -4.24 -7.01
C PHE A 79 5.36 -3.21 -8.10
N ILE A 80 6.62 -2.99 -8.38
CA ILE A 80 7.06 -2.08 -9.43
C ILE A 80 7.25 -2.87 -10.71
N SER A 81 6.35 -2.66 -11.68
CA SER A 81 6.52 -3.24 -13.01
C SER A 81 7.00 -2.15 -13.97
N GLU A 82 7.25 -2.52 -15.19
CA GLU A 82 7.78 -1.60 -16.21
C GLU A 82 6.83 -0.42 -16.45
N ASP A 83 5.53 -0.70 -16.52
CA ASP A 83 4.54 0.31 -16.89
C ASP A 83 3.65 0.76 -15.73
N THR A 84 3.54 -0.05 -14.69
CA THR A 84 2.59 0.21 -13.60
C THR A 84 3.20 -0.07 -12.23
N ILE A 85 2.58 0.53 -11.24
CA ILE A 85 2.79 0.18 -9.84
C ILE A 85 1.52 -0.52 -9.40
N ARG A 86 1.63 -1.75 -8.94
CA ARG A 86 0.47 -2.51 -8.46
C ARG A 86 0.47 -2.55 -6.95
N VAL A 87 -0.56 -2.01 -6.33
CA VAL A 87 -0.76 -2.15 -4.88
C VAL A 87 -1.37 -3.53 -4.65
N LEU A 88 -0.60 -4.39 -4.01
CA LEU A 88 -0.94 -5.80 -3.86
C LEU A 88 -1.77 -6.10 -2.63
N ARG A 89 -1.39 -5.50 -1.50
CA ARG A 89 -2.00 -5.80 -0.21
C ARG A 89 -2.10 -4.56 0.65
N PHE A 90 -3.14 -4.51 1.43
CA PHE A 90 -3.36 -3.48 2.45
C PHE A 90 -3.87 -4.20 3.68
N ARG A 91 -3.06 -4.23 4.76
CA ARG A 91 -3.38 -5.04 5.94
C ARG A 91 -3.09 -4.27 7.21
N HIS A 92 -3.89 -4.51 8.24
CA HIS A 92 -3.57 -4.04 9.57
C HIS A 92 -2.40 -4.86 10.12
N VAL A 93 -1.43 -4.21 10.78
CA VAL A 93 -0.22 -4.89 11.24
C VAL A 93 -0.52 -6.02 12.25
N LYS A 94 -1.64 -5.93 12.98
CA LYS A 94 -2.04 -6.97 13.92
C LYS A 94 -2.52 -8.26 13.23
N GLN A 95 -2.79 -8.23 11.94
CA GLN A 95 -3.16 -9.43 11.18
C GLN A 95 -1.93 -10.29 10.87
N GLY A 96 -0.74 -9.76 11.15
CA GLY A 96 0.50 -10.42 10.83
C GLY A 96 0.89 -10.28 9.37
N PRO A 97 2.16 -10.44 9.05
CA PRO A 97 2.63 -10.37 7.67
C PRO A 97 2.30 -11.65 6.91
N LEU A 98 2.13 -11.52 5.59
CA LEU A 98 2.08 -12.67 4.71
C LEU A 98 3.46 -12.83 4.09
N GLU A 99 4.05 -13.97 4.32
CA GLU A 99 5.30 -14.33 3.65
C GLU A 99 4.99 -14.87 2.26
N TYR A 100 5.71 -14.40 1.27
CA TYR A 100 5.42 -14.78 -0.10
C TYR A 100 6.63 -14.61 -1.03
#